data_894ecaf410cc576721f15bf74acde51d
#
_entry.id   894ecaf410cc576721f15bf74acde51d
#
_cell.length_a   1.000
_cell.length_b   1.000
_cell.length_c   1.000
_cell.angle_alpha   90.00
_cell.angle_beta   90.00
_cell.angle_gamma   90.00
#
_symmetry.space_group_name_H-M   'P 1'
#
loop_
_entity.id
_entity.type
_entity.pdbx_description
1 polymer ?
#
loop_
_entity_poly.entity_id
_entity_poly.type
_entity_poly.pdbx_seq_one_letter_code
_entity_poly.pdbx_strand_id
1 'polypeptide(L)'
;MMNRSELILKLNKKIHWIDFINEMEKYGFLKQNLVSYAFLNHQKKPINSGNIMLVNNMIEGGAIKDTSLLHINPYIIFRPLTEYQLRHIVKTSRKFEVPITFAGGKTGLSGAYANFGIIVDLAELRSNKKHYYVDLVKGLVHVEQSVLVSDLIKIIPRLSNDKYIFPIQPASAFKLPVRIGGIISTDASGVTSGKLGSVLDWLINIRVMTPEGKCINLTKENPNFTKIIRGNGYFGIVLNAVFKLYQPEENLKQAIIFGDDLNSAFNGLQQVLDNKIFPLVSEFVISPFKLPGKFANLSETIKWATLIQGSLNEVESFVRVMENDTKCSHKWLNDDEFDDFLKERSAFALLVQTLDKSSDFIAFPGFEDVLSPPKHLPEILSSINNIFERNGFQKIIFGYGHINFRRGMGLLLHLRLPVPIDYLYKENREKIHIICKTVYEVIITLKNQFNIKHKAEHSPGPFKIWLEPEFRELLRKEKDQGKAFSNPHLAIFRELLLNKFKNDISSEQDLNRIDQNLPLEDQQKLFIEAMKIYIS
;
A
#
# COMPACT_ATOMS: atom_id res chain seq x y z
N MET A 1 29.04 -10.07 -3.79
CA MET A 1 27.80 -9.27 -3.89
C MET A 1 28.00 -7.96 -3.15
N MET A 2 27.49 -6.86 -3.70
CA MET A 2 27.60 -5.53 -3.10
C MET A 2 26.67 -5.47 -1.88
N ASN A 3 27.18 -5.01 -0.73
CA ASN A 3 26.32 -4.82 0.44
C ASN A 3 25.47 -3.54 0.30
N ARG A 4 24.41 -3.44 1.14
CA ARG A 4 23.47 -2.30 1.12
C ARG A 4 24.18 -0.95 1.17
N SER A 5 25.13 -0.77 2.10
CA SER A 5 25.80 0.51 2.32
C SER A 5 26.67 0.89 1.11
N GLU A 6 27.37 -0.07 0.53
CA GLU A 6 28.18 0.13 -0.67
C GLU A 6 27.33 0.53 -1.87
N LEU A 7 26.18 -0.16 -2.08
CA LEU A 7 25.27 0.16 -3.16
C LEU A 7 24.69 1.57 -3.02
N ILE A 8 24.16 1.89 -1.84
CA ILE A 8 23.58 3.21 -1.58
C ILE A 8 24.63 4.31 -1.70
N LEU A 9 25.85 4.08 -1.21
CA LEU A 9 26.94 5.02 -1.38
C LEU A 9 27.31 5.22 -2.86
N LYS A 10 27.38 4.13 -3.64
CA LYS A 10 27.65 4.20 -5.09
C LYS A 10 26.58 5.00 -5.83
N LEU A 11 25.30 4.77 -5.50
CA LEU A 11 24.18 5.51 -6.09
C LEU A 11 24.22 6.99 -5.71
N ASN A 12 24.47 7.32 -4.44
CA ASN A 12 24.55 8.69 -3.98
C ASN A 12 25.74 9.47 -4.57
N LYS A 13 26.87 8.80 -4.84
CA LYS A 13 28.02 9.44 -5.52
C LYS A 13 27.72 9.88 -6.95
N LYS A 14 26.70 9.30 -7.61
CA LYS A 14 26.26 9.71 -8.95
C LYS A 14 25.40 10.98 -8.95
N ILE A 15 24.92 11.41 -7.78
CA ILE A 15 24.06 12.59 -7.61
C ILE A 15 24.91 13.79 -7.24
N HIS A 16 24.71 14.91 -7.93
CA HIS A 16 25.36 16.19 -7.63
C HIS A 16 24.68 16.90 -6.44
N TRP A 17 24.80 16.31 -5.23
CA TRP A 17 24.12 16.78 -4.04
C TRP A 17 24.44 18.23 -3.66
N ILE A 18 25.70 18.66 -3.82
CA ILE A 18 26.11 20.04 -3.52
C ILE A 18 25.34 21.02 -4.42
N ASP A 19 25.29 20.74 -5.71
CA ASP A 19 24.61 21.61 -6.67
C ASP A 19 23.10 21.61 -6.44
N PHE A 20 22.53 20.44 -6.11
CA PHE A 20 21.13 20.32 -5.72
C PHE A 20 20.80 21.19 -4.50
N ILE A 21 21.62 21.12 -3.45
CA ILE A 21 21.43 21.87 -2.21
C ILE A 21 21.58 23.37 -2.46
N ASN A 22 22.61 23.78 -3.19
CA ASN A 22 22.84 25.19 -3.55
C ASN A 22 21.67 25.77 -4.36
N GLU A 23 21.08 24.97 -5.25
CA GLU A 23 19.89 25.39 -6.00
C GLU A 23 18.68 25.54 -5.08
N MET A 24 18.48 24.60 -4.14
CA MET A 24 17.38 24.67 -3.17
C MET A 24 17.54 25.85 -2.21
N GLU A 25 18.77 26.22 -1.83
CA GLU A 25 19.05 27.39 -0.98
C GLU A 25 18.63 28.71 -1.63
N LYS A 26 18.80 28.86 -2.96
CA LYS A 26 18.40 30.07 -3.69
C LYS A 26 16.90 30.38 -3.52
N TYR A 27 16.09 29.36 -3.28
CA TYR A 27 14.64 29.50 -3.08
C TYR A 27 14.23 29.63 -1.60
N GLY A 28 15.19 29.76 -0.68
CA GLY A 28 14.91 29.92 0.74
C GLY A 28 14.41 28.67 1.47
N PHE A 29 14.55 27.50 0.85
CA PHE A 29 13.93 26.27 1.34
C PHE A 29 14.62 25.64 2.54
N LEU A 30 15.91 25.85 2.70
CA LEU A 30 16.68 25.09 3.68
C LEU A 30 16.41 25.51 5.12
N LYS A 31 15.95 26.75 5.35
CA LYS A 31 15.72 27.27 6.71
C LYS A 31 14.34 26.92 7.29
N GLN A 32 13.35 26.57 6.47
CA GLN A 32 11.95 26.41 6.91
C GLN A 32 11.30 25.06 6.59
N ASN A 33 11.81 24.28 5.63
CA ASN A 33 11.08 23.16 5.05
C ASN A 33 11.84 21.83 5.00
N LEU A 34 13.06 21.77 5.49
CA LEU A 34 13.81 20.52 5.59
C LEU A 34 13.42 19.80 6.89
N VAL A 35 12.84 18.61 6.75
CA VAL A 35 12.50 17.76 7.89
C VAL A 35 13.71 16.92 8.29
N SER A 36 14.56 16.60 7.34
CA SER A 36 15.78 15.83 7.60
C SER A 36 16.80 15.98 6.50
N TYR A 37 18.04 16.09 6.88
CA TYR A 37 19.18 16.23 6.01
C TYR A 37 20.30 15.31 6.51
N ALA A 38 20.67 14.29 5.74
CA ALA A 38 21.75 13.38 6.08
C ALA A 38 23.02 13.81 5.36
N PHE A 39 23.95 14.44 6.06
CA PHE A 39 25.30 14.65 5.57
C PHE A 39 26.11 13.36 5.66
N LEU A 40 26.61 12.89 4.53
CA LEU A 40 27.54 11.77 4.44
C LEU A 40 28.98 12.13 4.86
N ASN A 41 29.23 13.30 5.41
CA ASN A 41 30.51 13.67 5.92
C ASN A 41 30.53 13.67 7.44
N HIS A 42 31.42 12.89 8.01
CA HIS A 42 31.89 12.63 9.36
C HIS A 42 31.81 13.73 10.44
N GLN A 43 31.03 14.77 10.30
CA GLN A 43 30.86 15.79 11.33
C GLN A 43 29.55 15.58 12.10
N LYS A 44 29.70 15.02 13.30
CA LYS A 44 28.66 14.75 14.31
C LYS A 44 28.10 16.04 14.94
N LYS A 45 27.45 16.94 14.22
CA LYS A 45 26.69 18.02 14.86
C LYS A 45 25.32 18.16 14.22
N PRO A 46 24.22 18.02 15.00
CA PRO A 46 22.89 18.31 14.52
C PRO A 46 22.73 19.81 14.27
N ILE A 47 22.31 20.19 13.08
CA ILE A 47 21.84 21.55 12.82
C ILE A 47 20.38 21.59 13.21
N ASN A 48 20.09 22.12 14.39
CA ASN A 48 18.74 22.44 14.83
C ASN A 48 18.31 23.75 14.19
N SER A 49 17.55 23.68 13.12
CA SER A 49 16.74 24.80 12.64
C SER A 49 15.33 24.29 12.36
N GLY A 50 14.45 24.60 13.24
CA GLY A 50 12.99 24.51 13.32
C GLY A 50 12.17 23.50 12.50
N ASN A 51 12.60 23.06 11.31
CA ASN A 51 11.89 22.12 10.45
C ASN A 51 12.85 21.16 9.71
N ILE A 52 14.09 21.05 10.17
CA ILE A 52 15.08 20.12 9.62
C ILE A 52 15.30 19.00 10.62
N MET A 53 14.84 17.79 10.30
CA MET A 53 15.31 16.59 10.96
C MET A 53 16.50 16.03 10.18
N LEU A 54 17.69 16.12 10.77
CA LEU A 54 18.86 15.45 10.26
C LEU A 54 18.78 13.97 10.60
N VAL A 55 18.88 13.12 9.58
CA VAL A 55 18.89 11.67 9.75
C VAL A 55 20.28 11.24 10.21
N ASN A 56 20.60 11.42 11.49
CA ASN A 56 21.61 10.63 12.16
C ASN A 56 20.90 9.52 12.94
N ASN A 57 21.03 8.29 12.51
CA ASN A 57 20.75 7.01 13.19
C ASN A 57 19.52 6.88 14.12
N MET A 58 18.71 7.93 14.31
CA MET A 58 17.61 8.00 15.26
C MET A 58 16.37 8.71 14.67
N ILE A 59 16.03 8.42 13.41
CA ILE A 59 14.64 8.67 13.03
C ILE A 59 13.86 7.46 13.51
N GLU A 60 13.36 7.56 14.72
CA GLU A 60 12.37 6.62 15.20
C GLU A 60 11.20 6.58 14.21
N GLY A 61 11.14 5.50 13.50
CA GLY A 61 10.04 4.82 12.84
C GLY A 61 9.13 5.58 11.88
N GLY A 62 8.64 6.74 12.20
CA GLY A 62 7.44 7.26 11.55
C GLY A 62 7.64 8.03 10.23
N ALA A 63 8.84 8.53 9.92
CA ALA A 63 9.07 9.37 8.74
C ALA A 63 9.57 8.60 7.52
N ILE A 64 10.23 7.47 7.72
CA ILE A 64 10.93 6.70 6.66
C ILE A 64 10.42 5.28 6.48
N LYS A 65 9.53 4.80 7.34
CA LYS A 65 8.96 3.45 7.29
C LYS A 65 7.45 3.53 7.08
N ASP A 66 6.94 2.66 6.25
CA ASP A 66 5.54 2.25 6.27
C ASP A 66 5.39 0.95 7.10
N THR A 67 4.24 0.32 7.01
CA THR A 67 3.97 -0.91 7.75
C THR A 67 4.57 -2.18 7.10
N SER A 68 5.31 -2.04 5.99
CA SER A 68 5.85 -3.17 5.22
C SER A 68 7.15 -3.76 5.77
N LEU A 69 7.83 -3.10 6.69
CA LEU A 69 9.22 -3.38 7.11
C LEU A 69 10.27 -3.12 6.00
N LEU A 70 9.86 -2.74 4.79
CA LEU A 70 10.75 -2.39 3.70
C LEU A 70 11.12 -0.91 3.78
N HIS A 71 12.39 -0.59 3.97
CA HIS A 71 12.82 0.79 4.07
C HIS A 71 14.25 1.01 3.59
N ILE A 72 14.52 2.23 3.18
CA ILE A 72 15.86 2.76 2.91
C ILE A 72 15.92 4.14 3.56
N ASN A 73 17.04 4.47 4.19
CA ASN A 73 17.23 5.81 4.75
C ASN A 73 17.40 6.81 3.60
N PRO A 74 16.54 7.83 3.50
CA PRO A 74 16.68 8.87 2.49
C PRO A 74 17.88 9.78 2.80
N TYR A 75 18.36 10.46 1.77
CA TYR A 75 19.34 11.53 1.96
C TYR A 75 18.69 12.78 2.55
N ILE A 76 17.49 13.16 2.02
CA ILE A 76 16.72 14.32 2.48
C ILE A 76 15.24 13.95 2.58
N ILE A 77 14.57 14.51 3.60
CA ILE A 77 13.10 14.52 3.69
C ILE A 77 12.63 15.97 3.64
N PHE A 78 11.81 16.30 2.64
CA PHE A 78 11.12 17.58 2.55
C PHE A 78 9.68 17.47 3.02
N ARG A 79 9.19 18.51 3.68
CA ARG A 79 7.77 18.69 4.03
C ARG A 79 7.28 20.03 3.49
N PRO A 80 6.89 20.10 2.20
CA PRO A 80 6.38 21.34 1.63
C PRO A 80 5.03 21.71 2.24
N LEU A 81 4.83 22.98 2.53
CA LEU A 81 3.57 23.54 3.03
C LEU A 81 2.71 24.10 1.89
N THR A 82 3.33 24.43 0.76
CA THR A 82 2.65 25.06 -0.38
C THR A 82 2.98 24.37 -1.70
N GLU A 83 2.11 24.51 -2.69
CA GLU A 83 2.37 24.02 -4.05
C GLU A 83 3.60 24.67 -4.70
N TYR A 84 3.89 25.92 -4.35
CA TYR A 84 5.09 26.61 -4.82
C TYR A 84 6.36 25.89 -4.36
N GLN A 85 6.43 25.56 -3.08
CA GLN A 85 7.52 24.79 -2.50
C GLN A 85 7.65 23.40 -3.16
N LEU A 86 6.53 22.66 -3.25
CA LEU A 86 6.52 21.35 -3.91
C LEU A 86 7.03 21.43 -5.35
N ARG A 87 6.62 22.44 -6.12
CA ARG A 87 7.05 22.65 -7.50
C ARG A 87 8.56 22.85 -7.61
N HIS A 88 9.17 23.60 -6.69
CA HIS A 88 10.61 23.79 -6.69
C HIS A 88 11.36 22.50 -6.37
N ILE A 89 10.91 21.75 -5.35
CA ILE A 89 11.47 20.43 -5.03
C ILE A 89 11.44 19.52 -6.26
N VAL A 90 10.28 19.42 -6.92
CA VAL A 90 10.10 18.59 -8.11
C VAL A 90 11.01 19.02 -9.26
N LYS A 91 11.05 20.31 -9.59
CA LYS A 91 11.89 20.83 -10.69
C LYS A 91 13.38 20.64 -10.42
N THR A 92 13.82 20.90 -9.19
CA THR A 92 15.23 20.76 -8.80
C THR A 92 15.63 19.28 -8.78
N SER A 93 14.78 18.40 -8.24
CA SER A 93 15.04 16.95 -8.28
C SER A 93 15.17 16.43 -9.71
N ARG A 94 14.32 16.91 -10.64
CA ARG A 94 14.42 16.57 -12.05
C ARG A 94 15.71 17.11 -12.68
N LYS A 95 16.07 18.36 -12.42
CA LYS A 95 17.28 19.02 -12.95
C LYS A 95 18.56 18.25 -12.61
N PHE A 96 18.64 17.73 -11.39
CA PHE A 96 19.81 17.00 -10.89
C PHE A 96 19.61 15.47 -10.87
N GLU A 97 18.54 14.96 -11.50
CA GLU A 97 18.19 13.54 -11.58
C GLU A 97 18.12 12.82 -10.23
N VAL A 98 17.78 13.56 -9.17
CA VAL A 98 17.66 12.99 -7.82
C VAL A 98 16.43 12.11 -7.73
N PRO A 99 16.54 10.84 -7.29
CA PRO A 99 15.39 9.98 -7.06
C PRO A 99 14.47 10.57 -6.00
N ILE A 100 13.17 10.62 -6.31
CA ILE A 100 12.15 11.25 -5.48
C ILE A 100 10.96 10.33 -5.31
N THR A 101 10.44 10.25 -4.08
CA THR A 101 9.18 9.56 -3.74
C THR A 101 8.31 10.43 -2.83
N PHE A 102 7.02 10.13 -2.79
CA PHE A 102 6.03 10.93 -2.08
C PHE A 102 5.34 10.09 -1.00
N ALA A 103 5.29 10.65 0.21
CA ALA A 103 4.65 10.03 1.37
C ALA A 103 3.40 10.82 1.78
N GLY A 104 2.29 10.14 1.95
CA GLY A 104 1.04 10.68 2.52
C GLY A 104 0.87 10.24 3.97
N GLY A 105 -0.09 9.33 4.23
CA GLY A 105 -0.37 8.77 5.56
C GLY A 105 0.62 7.71 6.03
N LYS A 106 1.50 7.23 5.17
CA LYS A 106 2.51 6.18 5.45
C LYS A 106 1.90 4.85 5.94
N THR A 107 0.69 4.59 5.50
CA THR A 107 -0.10 3.39 5.87
C THR A 107 0.07 2.24 4.86
N GLY A 108 0.96 2.39 3.88
CA GLY A 108 1.27 1.38 2.88
C GLY A 108 1.96 0.15 3.48
N LEU A 109 1.87 -0.98 2.77
CA LEU A 109 2.40 -2.28 3.19
C LEU A 109 3.45 -2.83 2.22
N SER A 110 4.00 -1.99 1.35
CA SER A 110 4.88 -2.44 0.26
C SER A 110 6.20 -1.67 0.13
N GLY A 111 6.49 -0.71 1.00
CA GLY A 111 7.71 0.10 0.91
C GLY A 111 7.73 1.07 -0.29
N ALA A 112 6.56 1.46 -0.82
CA ALA A 112 6.45 2.22 -2.07
C ALA A 112 7.17 3.57 -2.07
N TYR A 113 7.28 4.22 -0.92
CA TYR A 113 7.97 5.50 -0.81
C TYR A 113 9.41 5.40 -0.28
N ALA A 114 9.90 4.18 0.01
CA ALA A 114 11.29 3.98 0.44
C ALA A 114 12.26 4.53 -0.61
N ASN A 115 13.24 5.33 -0.19
CA ASN A 115 14.12 6.05 -1.11
C ASN A 115 15.48 6.33 -0.47
N PHE A 116 16.56 6.19 -1.22
CA PHE A 116 17.90 6.63 -0.83
C PHE A 116 18.17 8.10 -1.17
N GLY A 117 17.36 8.70 -2.05
CA GLY A 117 17.43 10.10 -2.45
C GLY A 117 16.53 10.98 -1.59
N ILE A 118 15.39 11.41 -2.13
CA ILE A 118 14.47 12.36 -1.49
C ILE A 118 13.11 11.72 -1.22
N ILE A 119 12.64 11.85 0.02
CA ILE A 119 11.24 11.63 0.37
C ILE A 119 10.56 12.99 0.54
N VAL A 120 9.42 13.19 -0.10
CA VAL A 120 8.57 14.36 0.08
C VAL A 120 7.34 13.97 0.89
N ASP A 121 7.28 14.43 2.14
CA ASP A 121 6.15 14.24 3.03
C ASP A 121 5.07 15.27 2.72
N LEU A 122 3.98 14.82 2.14
CA LEU A 122 2.86 15.67 1.68
C LEU A 122 1.79 15.90 2.76
N ALA A 123 2.01 15.43 3.99
CA ALA A 123 1.01 15.46 5.05
C ALA A 123 0.53 16.88 5.39
N GLU A 124 1.42 17.88 5.27
CA GLU A 124 1.15 19.28 5.60
C GLU A 124 0.93 20.16 4.36
N LEU A 125 0.98 19.59 3.15
CA LEU A 125 0.77 20.36 1.93
C LEU A 125 -0.68 20.85 1.85
N ARG A 126 -0.83 22.17 1.72
CA ARG A 126 -2.14 22.85 1.68
C ARG A 126 -2.18 23.85 0.55
N SER A 127 -3.27 23.87 -0.21
CA SER A 127 -3.48 24.84 -1.28
C SER A 127 -4.50 25.91 -0.88
N ASN A 128 -5.40 25.63 0.07
CA ASN A 128 -6.49 26.52 0.50
C ASN A 128 -6.70 26.52 2.01
N LYS A 129 -7.43 27.53 2.50
CA LYS A 129 -7.85 27.60 3.91
C LYS A 129 -8.87 26.52 4.31
N LYS A 130 -9.70 26.08 3.33
CA LYS A 130 -10.67 24.99 3.50
C LYS A 130 -10.16 23.78 2.74
N HIS A 131 -9.82 22.72 3.44
CA HIS A 131 -9.23 21.50 2.87
C HIS A 131 -10.23 20.61 2.13
N TYR A 132 -11.52 20.80 2.36
CA TYR A 132 -12.61 20.15 1.65
C TYR A 132 -13.84 21.06 1.56
N TYR A 133 -14.68 20.79 0.57
CA TYR A 133 -16.01 21.39 0.39
C TYR A 133 -17.00 20.31 -0.06
N VAL A 134 -18.15 20.22 0.61
CA VAL A 134 -19.20 19.25 0.30
C VAL A 134 -20.35 19.96 -0.39
N ASP A 135 -20.65 19.57 -1.63
CA ASP A 135 -21.82 20.01 -2.40
C ASP A 135 -22.93 18.96 -2.24
N LEU A 136 -23.79 19.17 -1.24
CA LEU A 136 -24.90 18.24 -0.94
C LEU A 136 -25.98 18.22 -2.02
N VAL A 137 -26.10 19.27 -2.82
CA VAL A 137 -27.10 19.34 -3.91
C VAL A 137 -26.67 18.40 -5.04
N LYS A 138 -25.40 18.43 -5.38
CA LYS A 138 -24.84 17.58 -6.44
C LYS A 138 -24.37 16.22 -5.92
N GLY A 139 -24.30 16.00 -4.62
CA GLY A 139 -23.73 14.79 -4.03
C GLY A 139 -22.22 14.66 -4.32
N LEU A 140 -21.47 15.75 -4.17
CA LEU A 140 -20.03 15.79 -4.48
C LEU A 140 -19.22 16.26 -3.26
N VAL A 141 -17.96 15.78 -3.17
CA VAL A 141 -16.96 16.36 -2.28
C VAL A 141 -15.72 16.77 -3.06
N HIS A 142 -15.32 18.04 -2.91
CA HIS A 142 -14.05 18.58 -3.36
C HIS A 142 -13.06 18.49 -2.21
N VAL A 143 -11.90 17.90 -2.42
CA VAL A 143 -11.00 17.55 -1.30
C VAL A 143 -9.54 17.65 -1.70
N GLU A 144 -8.69 18.16 -0.79
CA GLU A 144 -7.25 18.19 -0.95
C GLU A 144 -6.62 16.85 -0.59
N GLN A 145 -5.47 16.57 -1.15
CA GLN A 145 -4.75 15.30 -0.99
C GLN A 145 -4.34 14.99 0.45
N SER A 146 -4.13 16.02 1.30
CA SER A 146 -3.69 15.88 2.70
C SER A 146 -4.82 15.54 3.68
N VAL A 147 -6.08 15.66 3.26
CA VAL A 147 -7.26 15.37 4.10
C VAL A 147 -7.27 13.90 4.51
N LEU A 148 -7.60 13.66 5.77
CA LEU A 148 -7.77 12.31 6.29
C LEU A 148 -9.09 11.71 5.79
N VAL A 149 -9.04 10.47 5.36
CA VAL A 149 -10.24 9.73 4.94
C VAL A 149 -11.21 9.56 6.12
N SER A 150 -10.68 9.35 7.33
CA SER A 150 -11.49 9.29 8.56
C SER A 150 -12.31 10.55 8.82
N ASP A 151 -11.82 11.72 8.39
CA ASP A 151 -12.57 12.98 8.57
C ASP A 151 -13.77 13.01 7.62
N LEU A 152 -13.60 12.56 6.37
CA LEU A 152 -14.71 12.48 5.41
C LEU A 152 -15.75 11.45 5.81
N ILE A 153 -15.31 10.28 6.31
CA ILE A 153 -16.22 9.23 6.83
C ILE A 153 -17.11 9.78 7.94
N LYS A 154 -16.59 10.64 8.81
CA LYS A 154 -17.34 11.21 9.94
C LYS A 154 -18.16 12.42 9.57
N ILE A 155 -17.63 13.32 8.73
CA ILE A 155 -18.25 14.63 8.50
C ILE A 155 -19.35 14.58 7.45
N ILE A 156 -19.24 13.75 6.42
CA ILE A 156 -20.22 13.71 5.32
C ILE A 156 -21.59 13.26 5.81
N PRO A 157 -21.74 12.16 6.58
CA PRO A 157 -23.04 11.80 7.17
C PRO A 157 -23.63 12.91 8.00
N ARG A 158 -22.84 13.52 8.90
CA ARG A 158 -23.31 14.63 9.76
C ARG A 158 -23.83 15.84 8.98
N LEU A 159 -23.09 16.25 7.92
CA LEU A 159 -23.49 17.40 7.10
C LEU A 159 -24.74 17.11 6.25
N SER A 160 -24.96 15.86 5.89
CA SER A 160 -26.05 15.44 5.00
C SER A 160 -27.25 14.85 5.73
N ASN A 161 -27.29 14.84 7.07
CA ASN A 161 -28.26 14.13 7.89
C ASN A 161 -28.37 12.66 7.44
N ASP A 162 -27.23 11.99 7.36
CA ASP A 162 -27.05 10.58 6.96
C ASP A 162 -27.49 10.24 5.53
N LYS A 163 -27.83 11.26 4.71
CA LYS A 163 -28.18 11.04 3.30
C LYS A 163 -27.03 10.54 2.46
N TYR A 164 -25.80 10.94 2.76
CA TYR A 164 -24.60 10.58 1.99
C TYR A 164 -23.51 10.03 2.88
N ILE A 165 -22.72 9.11 2.31
CA ILE A 165 -21.44 8.65 2.88
C ILE A 165 -20.30 8.85 1.88
N PHE A 166 -19.06 8.91 2.40
CA PHE A 166 -17.88 8.82 1.55
C PHE A 166 -17.71 7.36 1.10
N PRO A 167 -17.63 7.09 -0.22
CA PRO A 167 -17.75 5.71 -0.73
C PRO A 167 -16.50 4.84 -0.49
N ILE A 168 -15.34 5.43 -0.29
CA ILE A 168 -14.06 4.70 -0.15
C ILE A 168 -13.65 4.70 1.31
N GLN A 169 -13.77 3.54 1.95
CA GLN A 169 -13.54 3.36 3.38
C GLN A 169 -12.50 2.26 3.64
N PRO A 170 -11.19 2.53 3.42
CA PRO A 170 -10.16 1.57 3.80
C PRO A 170 -10.25 1.26 5.30
N ALA A 171 -10.22 -0.03 5.67
CA ALA A 171 -10.33 -0.43 7.08
C ALA A 171 -9.27 0.28 7.96
N SER A 172 -8.06 0.48 7.46
CA SER A 172 -7.00 1.21 8.15
C SER A 172 -7.35 2.67 8.49
N ALA A 173 -8.29 3.30 7.76
CA ALA A 173 -8.67 4.71 8.00
C ALA A 173 -9.38 4.94 9.35
N PHE A 174 -9.90 3.89 9.99
CA PHE A 174 -10.54 4.04 11.31
C PHE A 174 -9.54 4.28 12.45
N LYS A 175 -8.25 3.93 12.27
CA LYS A 175 -7.18 4.14 13.29
C LYS A 175 -5.93 4.82 12.74
N LEU A 176 -5.65 4.73 11.44
CA LEU A 176 -4.42 5.23 10.84
C LEU A 176 -4.67 6.50 10.03
N PRO A 177 -3.65 7.34 9.83
CA PRO A 177 -3.78 8.61 9.11
C PRO A 177 -3.84 8.42 7.59
N VAL A 178 -4.75 7.60 7.09
CA VAL A 178 -4.98 7.40 5.65
C VAL A 178 -5.41 8.71 5.01
N ARG A 179 -4.74 9.10 3.92
CA ARG A 179 -4.97 10.39 3.23
C ARG A 179 -5.50 10.20 1.82
N ILE A 180 -6.26 11.18 1.36
CA ILE A 180 -6.89 11.19 0.03
C ILE A 180 -5.86 10.98 -1.10
N GLY A 181 -4.73 11.67 -1.08
CA GLY A 181 -3.69 11.49 -2.11
C GLY A 181 -3.15 10.06 -2.18
N GLY A 182 -3.02 9.40 -1.02
CA GLY A 182 -2.57 8.01 -0.92
C GLY A 182 -3.58 7.04 -1.54
N ILE A 183 -4.86 7.13 -1.16
CA ILE A 183 -5.90 6.23 -1.70
C ILE A 183 -6.10 6.41 -3.22
N ILE A 184 -5.95 7.64 -3.74
CA ILE A 184 -6.02 7.88 -5.18
C ILE A 184 -4.83 7.24 -5.90
N SER A 185 -3.61 7.46 -5.40
CA SER A 185 -2.38 6.95 -6.04
C SER A 185 -2.33 5.43 -6.11
N THR A 186 -3.02 4.72 -5.22
CA THR A 186 -3.07 3.25 -5.17
C THR A 186 -4.37 2.68 -5.75
N ASP A 187 -5.35 3.52 -6.10
CA ASP A 187 -6.71 3.11 -6.44
C ASP A 187 -7.31 2.22 -5.33
N ALA A 188 -7.20 2.69 -4.09
CA ALA A 188 -7.65 1.94 -2.93
C ALA A 188 -9.15 1.61 -2.98
N SER A 189 -9.52 0.52 -2.32
CA SER A 189 -10.90 0.14 -2.09
C SER A 189 -11.24 0.23 -0.59
N GLY A 190 -11.66 -0.83 0.05
CA GLY A 190 -11.92 -0.88 1.48
C GLY A 190 -13.14 -1.70 1.83
N VAL A 191 -13.64 -1.55 3.04
CA VAL A 191 -14.74 -2.36 3.58
C VAL A 191 -16.01 -2.31 2.73
N THR A 192 -16.22 -1.22 1.99
CA THR A 192 -17.35 -0.98 1.09
C THR A 192 -17.13 -1.50 -0.33
N SER A 193 -15.97 -2.07 -0.63
CA SER A 193 -15.55 -2.41 -1.99
C SER A 193 -16.43 -3.47 -2.65
N GLY A 194 -17.05 -4.34 -1.87
CA GLY A 194 -17.97 -5.34 -2.36
C GLY A 194 -19.08 -4.73 -3.23
N LYS A 195 -19.72 -3.70 -2.74
CA LYS A 195 -20.80 -2.97 -3.43
C LYS A 195 -20.28 -1.78 -4.23
N LEU A 196 -19.34 -1.02 -3.71
CA LEU A 196 -18.97 0.30 -4.25
C LEU A 196 -17.72 0.30 -5.12
N GLY A 197 -16.87 -0.73 -5.05
CA GLY A 197 -15.64 -0.81 -5.85
C GLY A 197 -14.49 0.00 -5.25
N SER A 198 -13.80 0.79 -6.07
CA SER A 198 -12.57 1.49 -5.70
C SER A 198 -12.65 2.99 -6.00
N VAL A 199 -11.58 3.71 -5.68
CA VAL A 199 -11.43 5.15 -5.98
C VAL A 199 -11.82 5.50 -7.42
N LEU A 200 -11.38 4.70 -8.39
CA LEU A 200 -11.65 4.94 -9.82
C LEU A 200 -13.15 4.99 -10.16
N ASP A 201 -13.96 4.26 -9.42
CA ASP A 201 -15.41 4.23 -9.64
C ASP A 201 -16.10 5.55 -9.25
N TRP A 202 -15.57 6.24 -8.24
CA TRP A 202 -16.21 7.41 -7.59
C TRP A 202 -15.52 8.73 -7.90
N LEU A 203 -14.29 8.69 -8.41
CA LEU A 203 -13.52 9.87 -8.72
C LEU A 203 -14.01 10.51 -10.04
N ILE A 204 -14.27 11.82 -10.03
CA ILE A 204 -14.74 12.58 -11.19
C ILE A 204 -13.57 13.26 -11.89
N ASN A 205 -12.77 14.00 -11.14
CA ASN A 205 -11.58 14.66 -11.65
C ASN A 205 -10.50 14.75 -10.58
N ILE A 206 -9.27 14.98 -11.04
CA ILE A 206 -8.11 15.26 -10.20
C ILE A 206 -7.33 16.43 -10.75
N ARG A 207 -6.73 17.21 -9.85
CA ARG A 207 -5.69 18.17 -10.19
C ARG A 207 -4.35 17.60 -9.73
N VAL A 208 -3.39 17.52 -10.63
CA VAL A 208 -2.10 16.88 -10.37
C VAL A 208 -0.95 17.81 -10.71
N MET A 209 0.17 17.67 -10.00
CA MET A 209 1.46 18.21 -10.39
C MET A 209 2.24 17.14 -11.17
N THR A 210 2.62 17.45 -12.39
CA THR A 210 3.41 16.56 -13.26
C THR A 210 4.87 16.53 -12.83
N PRO A 211 5.68 15.55 -13.30
CA PRO A 211 7.11 15.53 -13.07
C PRO A 211 7.87 16.75 -13.61
N GLU A 212 7.26 17.52 -14.49
CA GLU A 212 7.77 18.82 -14.96
C GLU A 212 7.45 20.00 -14.02
N GLY A 213 6.68 19.76 -12.95
CA GLY A 213 6.20 20.78 -12.03
C GLY A 213 5.04 21.62 -12.57
N LYS A 214 4.36 21.17 -13.64
CA LYS A 214 3.13 21.78 -14.17
C LYS A 214 1.92 21.23 -13.42
N CYS A 215 0.91 22.07 -13.16
CA CYS A 215 -0.36 21.62 -12.61
C CYS A 215 -1.37 21.48 -13.75
N ILE A 216 -2.02 20.32 -13.83
CA ILE A 216 -3.03 19.99 -14.83
C ILE A 216 -4.27 19.37 -14.17
N ASN A 217 -5.43 19.56 -14.79
CA ASN A 217 -6.66 18.89 -14.40
C ASN A 217 -6.89 17.70 -15.35
N LEU A 218 -7.28 16.57 -14.78
CA LEU A 218 -7.56 15.34 -15.51
C LEU A 218 -8.95 14.83 -15.16
N THR A 219 -9.67 14.35 -16.15
CA THR A 219 -10.95 13.66 -16.04
C THR A 219 -10.85 12.25 -16.60
N LYS A 220 -11.89 11.43 -16.46
CA LYS A 220 -11.91 10.04 -16.92
C LYS A 220 -11.64 9.87 -18.43
N GLU A 221 -11.92 10.90 -19.23
CA GLU A 221 -11.68 10.92 -20.67
C GLU A 221 -10.19 11.06 -21.02
N ASN A 222 -9.38 11.54 -20.08
CA ASN A 222 -7.95 11.68 -20.30
C ASN A 222 -7.22 10.35 -20.08
N PRO A 223 -6.42 9.85 -21.04
CA PRO A 223 -5.73 8.57 -20.91
C PRO A 223 -4.73 8.52 -19.75
N ASN A 224 -4.23 9.67 -19.29
CA ASN A 224 -3.34 9.74 -18.14
C ASN A 224 -4.09 9.65 -16.81
N PHE A 225 -5.40 9.75 -16.76
CA PHE A 225 -6.18 9.71 -15.55
C PHE A 225 -5.96 8.40 -14.78
N THR A 226 -6.18 7.26 -15.44
CA THR A 226 -5.98 5.93 -14.83
C THR A 226 -4.51 5.67 -14.49
N LYS A 227 -3.59 6.20 -15.31
CA LYS A 227 -2.14 6.09 -15.08
C LYS A 227 -1.72 6.78 -13.78
N ILE A 228 -2.28 7.94 -13.45
CA ILE A 228 -2.03 8.64 -12.17
C ILE A 228 -2.65 7.87 -11.00
N ILE A 229 -3.90 7.42 -11.14
CA ILE A 229 -4.66 6.76 -10.07
C ILE A 229 -4.01 5.44 -9.62
N ARG A 230 -3.40 4.69 -10.51
CA ARG A 230 -2.68 3.44 -10.19
C ARG A 230 -1.17 3.59 -10.24
N GLY A 231 -0.71 4.84 -10.32
CA GLY A 231 0.67 5.15 -10.62
C GLY A 231 1.59 5.22 -9.41
N ASN A 232 1.10 4.97 -8.20
CA ASN A 232 1.89 4.98 -6.96
C ASN A 232 2.74 6.26 -6.77
N GLY A 233 2.30 7.38 -7.34
CA GLY A 233 3.04 8.63 -7.32
C GLY A 233 4.19 8.72 -8.34
N TYR A 234 4.42 7.71 -9.19
CA TYR A 234 5.52 7.73 -10.16
C TYR A 234 5.32 8.69 -11.33
N PHE A 235 4.06 8.97 -11.70
CA PHE A 235 3.71 9.75 -12.88
C PHE A 235 3.11 11.12 -12.58
N GLY A 236 2.85 11.43 -11.32
CA GLY A 236 2.29 12.71 -10.89
C GLY A 236 1.87 12.71 -9.44
N ILE A 237 1.74 13.89 -8.87
CA ILE A 237 1.35 14.13 -7.48
C ILE A 237 -0.07 14.67 -7.48
N VAL A 238 -0.99 13.95 -6.85
CA VAL A 238 -2.35 14.45 -6.65
C VAL A 238 -2.32 15.64 -5.69
N LEU A 239 -2.96 16.74 -6.07
CA LEU A 239 -3.09 17.96 -5.27
C LEU A 239 -4.49 18.07 -4.66
N ASN A 240 -5.51 17.87 -5.49
CA ASN A 240 -6.91 17.79 -5.05
C ASN A 240 -7.73 16.91 -6.00
N ALA A 241 -8.93 16.58 -5.56
CA ALA A 241 -9.83 15.67 -6.26
C ALA A 241 -11.30 16.04 -6.02
N VAL A 242 -12.17 15.56 -6.90
CA VAL A 242 -13.62 15.60 -6.73
C VAL A 242 -14.17 14.18 -6.76
N PHE A 243 -14.86 13.79 -5.70
CA PHE A 243 -15.54 12.51 -5.60
C PHE A 243 -17.05 12.70 -5.64
N LYS A 244 -17.72 11.73 -6.27
CA LYS A 244 -19.15 11.54 -6.07
C LYS A 244 -19.39 10.87 -4.72
N LEU A 245 -20.43 11.30 -4.01
CA LEU A 245 -20.87 10.68 -2.76
C LEU A 245 -21.85 9.54 -3.05
N TYR A 246 -21.89 8.57 -2.16
CA TYR A 246 -22.87 7.48 -2.21
C TYR A 246 -24.03 7.78 -1.28
N GLN A 247 -25.25 7.50 -1.73
CA GLN A 247 -26.45 7.52 -0.91
C GLN A 247 -26.78 6.09 -0.52
N PRO A 248 -26.57 5.68 0.73
CA PRO A 248 -26.90 4.33 1.20
C PRO A 248 -28.41 4.14 1.29
N GLU A 249 -28.83 2.90 1.37
CA GLU A 249 -30.20 2.56 1.72
C GLU A 249 -30.48 2.96 3.19
N GLU A 250 -31.73 3.29 3.48
CA GLU A 250 -32.14 3.60 4.85
C GLU A 250 -32.18 2.32 5.71
N ASN A 251 -31.97 2.49 7.02
CA ASN A 251 -32.07 1.39 8.01
C ASN A 251 -31.15 0.20 7.73
N LEU A 252 -29.87 0.45 7.49
CA LEU A 252 -28.86 -0.60 7.35
C LEU A 252 -28.88 -1.55 8.57
N LYS A 253 -28.70 -2.84 8.31
CA LYS A 253 -28.55 -3.89 9.32
C LYS A 253 -27.15 -4.47 9.29
N GLN A 254 -26.70 -4.96 10.43
CA GLN A 254 -25.36 -5.52 10.60
C GLN A 254 -25.43 -6.91 11.23
N ALA A 255 -24.56 -7.79 10.76
CA ALA A 255 -24.36 -9.09 11.37
C ALA A 255 -22.89 -9.53 11.28
N ILE A 256 -22.49 -10.38 12.20
CA ILE A 256 -21.26 -11.17 12.11
C ILE A 256 -21.64 -12.65 11.97
N ILE A 257 -21.00 -13.33 11.03
CA ILE A 257 -21.14 -14.77 10.79
C ILE A 257 -19.76 -15.39 11.06
N PHE A 258 -19.71 -16.53 11.73
CA PHE A 258 -18.47 -17.17 12.14
C PHE A 258 -18.57 -18.68 12.23
N GLY A 259 -17.44 -19.36 12.08
CA GLY A 259 -17.38 -20.82 12.13
C GLY A 259 -15.95 -21.36 12.29
N ASP A 260 -15.84 -22.70 12.30
CA ASP A 260 -14.58 -23.43 12.55
C ASP A 260 -14.03 -24.15 11.30
N ASP A 261 -14.80 -24.24 10.21
CA ASP A 261 -14.37 -24.84 8.95
C ASP A 261 -14.19 -23.79 7.84
N LEU A 262 -12.93 -23.51 7.50
CA LEU A 262 -12.57 -22.52 6.50
C LEU A 262 -12.98 -22.92 5.08
N ASN A 263 -12.97 -24.20 4.74
CA ASN A 263 -13.37 -24.65 3.40
C ASN A 263 -14.87 -24.45 3.19
N SER A 264 -15.68 -24.78 4.20
CA SER A 264 -17.12 -24.48 4.17
C SER A 264 -17.36 -22.98 4.03
N ALA A 265 -16.60 -22.12 4.75
CA ALA A 265 -16.70 -20.67 4.60
C ALA A 265 -16.50 -20.22 3.16
N PHE A 266 -15.47 -20.71 2.47
CA PHE A 266 -15.21 -20.35 1.08
C PHE A 266 -16.29 -20.85 0.13
N ASN A 267 -16.86 -22.03 0.37
CA ASN A 267 -17.99 -22.52 -0.40
C ASN A 267 -19.23 -21.64 -0.21
N GLY A 268 -19.58 -21.30 1.03
CA GLY A 268 -20.70 -20.39 1.32
C GLY A 268 -20.48 -19.00 0.70
N LEU A 269 -19.28 -18.43 0.79
CA LEU A 269 -18.94 -17.16 0.14
C LEU A 269 -19.03 -17.25 -1.39
N GLN A 270 -18.68 -18.39 -2.00
CA GLN A 270 -18.88 -18.59 -3.43
C GLN A 270 -20.38 -18.56 -3.80
N GLN A 271 -21.22 -19.20 -3.00
CA GLN A 271 -22.69 -19.16 -3.18
C GLN A 271 -23.25 -17.74 -3.03
N VAL A 272 -22.74 -16.97 -2.07
CA VAL A 272 -23.11 -15.54 -1.91
C VAL A 272 -22.80 -14.77 -3.19
N LEU A 273 -21.63 -14.99 -3.80
CA LEU A 273 -21.23 -14.37 -5.07
C LEU A 273 -22.13 -14.81 -6.22
N ASP A 274 -22.38 -16.11 -6.35
CA ASP A 274 -23.19 -16.69 -7.43
C ASP A 274 -24.64 -16.19 -7.35
N ASN A 275 -25.17 -15.99 -6.16
CA ASN A 275 -26.49 -15.39 -5.91
C ASN A 275 -26.51 -13.85 -5.99
N LYS A 276 -25.38 -13.21 -6.29
CA LYS A 276 -25.27 -11.75 -6.44
C LYS A 276 -25.73 -10.96 -5.20
N ILE A 277 -25.42 -11.45 -4.02
CA ILE A 277 -25.74 -10.80 -2.75
C ILE A 277 -24.58 -9.86 -2.40
N PHE A 278 -24.80 -8.54 -2.45
CA PHE A 278 -23.76 -7.53 -2.36
C PHE A 278 -24.04 -6.52 -1.24
N PRO A 279 -23.82 -6.88 0.03
CA PRO A 279 -23.97 -5.94 1.13
C PRO A 279 -23.01 -4.76 1.00
N LEU A 280 -23.33 -3.64 1.63
CA LEU A 280 -22.52 -2.41 1.60
C LEU A 280 -21.13 -2.66 2.17
N VAL A 281 -21.05 -3.37 3.29
CA VAL A 281 -19.79 -3.78 3.94
C VAL A 281 -19.73 -5.30 3.96
N SER A 282 -18.55 -5.85 3.64
CA SER A 282 -18.27 -7.29 3.78
C SER A 282 -16.79 -7.50 4.04
N GLU A 283 -16.45 -7.74 5.32
CA GLU A 283 -15.09 -8.03 5.78
C GLU A 283 -14.96 -9.48 6.17
N PHE A 284 -13.89 -10.13 5.73
CA PHE A 284 -13.58 -11.51 6.06
C PHE A 284 -12.28 -11.62 6.83
N VAL A 285 -12.24 -12.47 7.84
CA VAL A 285 -11.06 -12.68 8.69
C VAL A 285 -10.83 -14.17 8.85
N ILE A 286 -9.60 -14.61 8.59
CA ILE A 286 -9.10 -15.94 8.94
C ILE A 286 -8.40 -15.79 10.29
N SER A 287 -8.83 -16.58 11.28
CA SER A 287 -8.30 -16.49 12.63
C SER A 287 -7.39 -17.69 12.96
N PRO A 288 -6.33 -17.53 13.77
CA PRO A 288 -6.35 -18.03 15.13
C PRO A 288 -6.43 -16.90 16.17
N PHE A 289 -6.64 -15.67 15.74
CA PHE A 289 -6.76 -14.56 16.68
C PHE A 289 -8.11 -14.67 17.39
N LYS A 290 -8.11 -14.36 18.69
CA LYS A 290 -9.34 -13.98 19.36
C LYS A 290 -9.98 -12.88 18.52
N LEU A 291 -11.24 -13.05 18.14
CA LEU A 291 -11.99 -11.99 17.50
C LEU A 291 -11.84 -10.72 18.35
N PRO A 292 -11.74 -9.54 17.73
CA PRO A 292 -11.42 -8.34 18.47
C PRO A 292 -12.43 -8.01 19.58
N GLY A 293 -11.95 -7.51 20.72
CA GLY A 293 -12.73 -6.91 21.80
C GLY A 293 -13.80 -7.80 22.40
N LYS A 294 -15.04 -7.33 22.39
CA LYS A 294 -16.21 -8.02 22.94
C LYS A 294 -16.50 -9.36 22.27
N PHE A 295 -15.97 -9.61 21.07
CA PHE A 295 -16.11 -10.85 20.33
C PHE A 295 -15.08 -11.91 20.72
N ALA A 296 -14.07 -11.55 21.54
CA ALA A 296 -13.02 -12.46 22.01
C ALA A 296 -13.57 -13.70 22.73
N ASN A 297 -14.78 -13.61 23.26
CA ASN A 297 -15.44 -14.67 24.03
C ASN A 297 -16.37 -15.57 23.21
N LEU A 298 -16.49 -15.36 21.88
CA LEU A 298 -17.44 -16.11 21.07
C LEU A 298 -17.07 -17.58 20.88
N SER A 299 -15.84 -17.99 20.98
CA SER A 299 -15.34 -19.37 21.11
C SER A 299 -13.83 -19.44 20.82
N GLU A 300 -13.10 -20.32 21.46
CA GLU A 300 -11.71 -20.67 21.13
C GLU A 300 -11.60 -21.48 19.82
N THR A 301 -12.71 -21.98 19.29
CA THR A 301 -12.78 -22.83 18.09
C THR A 301 -13.00 -22.07 16.78
N ILE A 302 -13.32 -20.76 16.83
CA ILE A 302 -13.58 -19.96 15.62
C ILE A 302 -12.30 -19.83 14.80
N LYS A 303 -12.37 -20.24 13.53
CA LYS A 303 -11.28 -20.12 12.55
C LYS A 303 -11.51 -19.02 11.52
N TRP A 304 -12.73 -18.56 11.37
CA TRP A 304 -13.08 -17.48 10.44
C TRP A 304 -14.29 -16.69 10.92
N ALA A 305 -14.36 -15.46 10.50
CA ALA A 305 -15.55 -14.62 10.66
C ALA A 305 -15.74 -13.71 9.45
N THR A 306 -16.98 -13.36 9.15
CA THR A 306 -17.33 -12.31 8.19
C THR A 306 -18.27 -11.29 8.82
N LEU A 307 -17.92 -10.01 8.72
CA LEU A 307 -18.75 -8.87 9.13
C LEU A 307 -19.48 -8.33 7.91
N ILE A 308 -20.77 -8.14 8.01
CA ILE A 308 -21.59 -7.62 6.91
C ILE A 308 -22.49 -6.48 7.39
N GLN A 309 -22.73 -5.52 6.49
CA GLN A 309 -23.71 -4.44 6.65
C GLN A 309 -24.41 -4.17 5.31
N GLY A 310 -25.72 -4.08 5.32
CA GLY A 310 -26.51 -3.83 4.12
C GLY A 310 -27.98 -3.60 4.45
N SER A 311 -28.85 -3.59 3.44
CA SER A 311 -30.29 -3.66 3.68
C SER A 311 -30.66 -4.94 4.42
N LEU A 312 -31.79 -4.94 5.12
CA LEU A 312 -32.27 -6.13 5.84
C LEU A 312 -32.29 -7.37 4.93
N ASN A 313 -32.83 -7.23 3.73
CA ASN A 313 -32.92 -8.32 2.77
C ASN A 313 -31.55 -8.85 2.31
N GLU A 314 -30.56 -7.97 2.09
CA GLU A 314 -29.18 -8.37 1.74
C GLU A 314 -28.53 -9.14 2.88
N VAL A 315 -28.65 -8.65 4.13
CA VAL A 315 -28.04 -9.30 5.30
C VAL A 315 -28.70 -10.65 5.59
N GLU A 316 -30.03 -10.73 5.60
CA GLU A 316 -30.76 -11.99 5.79
C GLU A 316 -30.46 -13.01 4.70
N SER A 317 -30.40 -12.57 3.44
CA SER A 317 -30.04 -13.44 2.32
C SER A 317 -28.62 -13.97 2.42
N PHE A 318 -27.68 -13.12 2.84
CA PHE A 318 -26.30 -13.52 3.06
C PHE A 318 -26.19 -14.55 4.18
N VAL A 319 -26.81 -14.27 5.34
CA VAL A 319 -26.85 -15.21 6.49
C VAL A 319 -27.44 -16.55 6.08
N ARG A 320 -28.60 -16.54 5.41
CA ARG A 320 -29.29 -17.77 4.97
C ARG A 320 -28.41 -18.62 4.05
N VAL A 321 -27.75 -18.00 3.07
CA VAL A 321 -26.87 -18.71 2.13
C VAL A 321 -25.68 -19.32 2.88
N MET A 322 -25.06 -18.58 3.80
CA MET A 322 -23.95 -19.09 4.59
C MET A 322 -24.38 -20.26 5.49
N GLU A 323 -25.52 -20.17 6.17
CA GLU A 323 -26.01 -21.21 7.08
C GLU A 323 -26.43 -22.49 6.36
N ASN A 324 -26.93 -22.38 5.12
CA ASN A 324 -27.32 -23.56 4.34
C ASN A 324 -26.14 -24.43 3.93
N ASP A 325 -24.99 -23.82 3.62
CA ASP A 325 -23.84 -24.52 3.07
C ASP A 325 -22.71 -24.73 4.09
N THR A 326 -22.83 -24.11 5.29
CA THR A 326 -21.76 -24.17 6.30
C THR A 326 -22.33 -24.43 7.70
N LYS A 327 -21.55 -25.15 8.52
CA LYS A 327 -21.81 -25.19 9.97
C LYS A 327 -21.29 -23.87 10.58
N CYS A 328 -22.05 -22.82 10.45
CA CYS A 328 -21.72 -21.52 11.02
C CYS A 328 -22.81 -21.01 11.94
N SER A 329 -22.49 -20.00 12.71
CA SER A 329 -23.42 -19.25 13.54
C SER A 329 -23.37 -17.77 13.16
N HIS A 330 -24.42 -17.04 13.46
CA HIS A 330 -24.44 -15.60 13.29
C HIS A 330 -24.92 -14.87 14.54
N LYS A 331 -24.58 -13.58 14.60
CA LYS A 331 -25.08 -12.64 15.62
C LYS A 331 -25.43 -11.33 14.92
N TRP A 332 -26.62 -10.81 15.15
CA TRP A 332 -26.99 -9.45 14.79
C TRP A 332 -26.24 -8.46 15.69
N LEU A 333 -25.78 -7.36 15.11
CA LEU A 333 -25.02 -6.31 15.80
C LEU A 333 -25.81 -5.02 15.84
N ASN A 334 -25.60 -4.25 16.89
CA ASN A 334 -25.95 -2.84 16.91
C ASN A 334 -24.80 -1.98 16.34
N ASP A 335 -25.05 -0.69 16.14
CA ASP A 335 -24.07 0.23 15.51
C ASP A 335 -22.77 0.33 16.32
N ASP A 336 -22.83 0.36 17.64
CA ASP A 336 -21.64 0.44 18.51
C ASP A 336 -20.77 -0.83 18.39
N GLU A 337 -21.41 -2.02 18.39
CA GLU A 337 -20.69 -3.29 18.20
C GLU A 337 -20.04 -3.38 16.83
N PHE A 338 -20.73 -2.91 15.79
CA PHE A 338 -20.20 -2.88 14.43
C PHE A 338 -19.01 -1.93 14.31
N ASP A 339 -19.13 -0.72 14.83
CA ASP A 339 -18.06 0.28 14.83
C ASP A 339 -16.84 -0.19 15.64
N ASP A 340 -17.05 -0.82 16.78
CA ASP A 340 -15.98 -1.39 17.59
C ASP A 340 -15.22 -2.47 16.82
N PHE A 341 -15.95 -3.36 16.10
CA PHE A 341 -15.29 -4.35 15.25
C PHE A 341 -14.43 -3.70 14.17
N LEU A 342 -14.95 -2.71 13.43
CA LEU A 342 -14.20 -2.02 12.39
C LEU A 342 -12.96 -1.30 12.94
N LYS A 343 -13.06 -0.66 14.10
CA LYS A 343 -11.92 -0.01 14.77
C LYS A 343 -10.83 -1.02 15.13
N GLU A 344 -11.19 -2.19 15.66
CA GLU A 344 -10.23 -3.21 16.01
C GLU A 344 -9.66 -3.90 14.77
N ARG A 345 -10.51 -4.17 13.75
CA ARG A 345 -10.07 -4.67 12.45
C ARG A 345 -9.03 -3.75 11.80
N SER A 346 -9.16 -2.44 11.97
CA SER A 346 -8.20 -1.47 11.44
C SER A 346 -6.81 -1.58 12.08
N ALA A 347 -6.72 -2.13 13.29
CA ALA A 347 -5.45 -2.40 13.95
C ALA A 347 -4.69 -3.59 13.35
N PHE A 348 -5.34 -4.45 12.57
CA PHE A 348 -4.67 -5.62 11.97
C PHE A 348 -3.52 -5.25 11.05
N ALA A 349 -3.57 -4.12 10.38
CA ALA A 349 -2.44 -3.59 9.63
C ALA A 349 -1.24 -3.23 10.55
N LEU A 350 -1.51 -2.84 11.80
CA LEU A 350 -0.49 -2.54 12.82
C LEU A 350 0.02 -3.80 13.52
N LEU A 351 -0.77 -4.87 13.58
CA LEU A 351 -0.33 -6.16 14.18
C LEU A 351 0.87 -6.74 13.43
N VAL A 352 1.11 -6.36 12.19
CA VAL A 352 2.35 -6.65 11.48
C VAL A 352 3.59 -6.14 12.25
N GLN A 353 3.44 -5.03 13.00
CA GLN A 353 4.54 -4.44 13.78
C GLN A 353 4.50 -4.80 15.28
N THR A 354 3.36 -5.25 15.76
CA THR A 354 3.11 -5.44 17.19
C THR A 354 2.35 -6.73 17.48
N LEU A 355 2.61 -7.80 16.70
CA LEU A 355 2.21 -9.13 17.19
C LEU A 355 2.70 -9.19 18.61
N ASP A 356 1.73 -9.39 19.51
CA ASP A 356 1.83 -9.37 20.94
C ASP A 356 3.27 -9.65 21.42
N LYS A 357 3.78 -8.88 22.39
CA LYS A 357 5.11 -9.07 22.97
C LYS A 357 5.38 -10.53 23.42
N SER A 358 4.36 -11.37 23.36
CA SER A 358 4.39 -12.82 23.61
C SER A 358 4.55 -13.67 22.34
N SER A 359 4.47 -13.13 21.11
CA SER A 359 4.63 -13.92 19.90
C SER A 359 6.04 -13.81 19.34
N ASP A 360 6.67 -14.95 19.10
CA ASP A 360 8.00 -15.06 18.50
C ASP A 360 8.00 -14.77 16.98
N PHE A 361 6.90 -14.26 16.41
CA PHE A 361 6.69 -14.10 14.98
C PHE A 361 6.22 -12.69 14.60
N ILE A 362 6.66 -12.26 13.42
CA ILE A 362 6.14 -11.09 12.70
C ILE A 362 5.35 -11.55 11.48
N ALA A 363 4.17 -10.99 11.27
CA ALA A 363 3.36 -11.23 10.07
C ALA A 363 3.89 -10.38 8.91
N PHE A 364 4.81 -10.92 8.10
CA PHE A 364 5.49 -10.18 7.04
C PHE A 364 4.61 -10.04 5.77
N PRO A 365 4.40 -8.82 5.26
CA PRO A 365 3.48 -8.55 4.16
C PRO A 365 4.20 -8.59 2.79
N GLY A 366 4.75 -9.70 2.39
CA GLY A 366 5.58 -9.77 1.17
C GLY A 366 4.85 -10.10 -0.12
N PHE A 367 3.60 -10.60 -0.07
CA PHE A 367 2.86 -11.11 -1.23
C PHE A 367 1.34 -10.88 -1.11
N GLU A 368 0.96 -9.76 -0.55
CA GLU A 368 -0.43 -9.38 -0.27
C GLU A 368 -1.32 -9.29 -1.50
N ASP A 369 -2.62 -9.20 -1.23
CA ASP A 369 -3.69 -8.97 -2.19
C ASP A 369 -3.93 -10.15 -3.13
N VAL A 370 -4.14 -11.32 -2.54
CA VAL A 370 -4.63 -12.49 -3.27
C VAL A 370 -6.12 -12.28 -3.56
N LEU A 371 -6.44 -11.88 -4.80
CA LEU A 371 -7.80 -11.77 -5.29
C LEU A 371 -8.17 -13.01 -6.09
N SER A 372 -9.12 -13.80 -5.59
CA SER A 372 -9.56 -15.04 -6.24
C SER A 372 -11.03 -15.33 -5.94
N PRO A 373 -11.75 -16.03 -6.84
CA PRO A 373 -13.03 -16.65 -6.48
C PRO A 373 -12.85 -17.53 -5.25
N PRO A 374 -13.76 -17.47 -4.25
CA PRO A 374 -13.61 -18.20 -3.00
C PRO A 374 -13.37 -19.69 -3.17
N LYS A 375 -14.01 -20.32 -4.13
CA LYS A 375 -13.87 -21.77 -4.44
C LYS A 375 -12.45 -22.22 -4.77
N HIS A 376 -11.58 -21.31 -5.21
CA HIS A 376 -10.17 -21.63 -5.52
C HIS A 376 -9.21 -21.36 -4.34
N LEU A 377 -9.69 -20.68 -3.30
CA LEU A 377 -8.84 -20.32 -2.17
C LEU A 377 -8.29 -21.53 -1.38
N PRO A 378 -9.02 -22.63 -1.18
CA PRO A 378 -8.45 -23.82 -0.53
C PRO A 378 -7.17 -24.33 -1.20
N GLU A 379 -7.16 -24.44 -2.54
CA GLU A 379 -6.00 -24.89 -3.30
C GLU A 379 -4.86 -23.87 -3.24
N ILE A 380 -5.16 -22.58 -3.39
CA ILE A 380 -4.20 -21.48 -3.28
C ILE A 380 -3.53 -21.48 -1.91
N LEU A 381 -4.31 -21.54 -0.81
CA LEU A 381 -3.78 -21.58 0.55
C LEU A 381 -2.94 -22.83 0.81
N SER A 382 -3.37 -23.98 0.29
CA SER A 382 -2.59 -25.22 0.37
C SER A 382 -1.23 -25.08 -0.32
N SER A 383 -1.21 -24.50 -1.52
CA SER A 383 0.03 -24.28 -2.29
C SER A 383 0.98 -23.31 -1.58
N ILE A 384 0.45 -22.23 -1.02
CA ILE A 384 1.23 -21.26 -0.23
C ILE A 384 1.80 -21.93 1.04
N ASN A 385 0.98 -22.69 1.77
CA ASN A 385 1.40 -23.40 2.96
C ASN A 385 2.49 -24.43 2.68
N ASN A 386 2.41 -25.15 1.57
CA ASN A 386 3.47 -26.06 1.15
C ASN A 386 4.80 -25.34 0.89
N ILE A 387 4.75 -24.14 0.30
CA ILE A 387 5.94 -23.30 0.12
C ILE A 387 6.51 -22.87 1.47
N PHE A 388 5.66 -22.48 2.41
CA PHE A 388 6.06 -22.06 3.75
C PHE A 388 6.76 -23.20 4.49
N GLU A 389 6.13 -24.39 4.57
CA GLU A 389 6.67 -25.55 5.27
C GLU A 389 8.03 -26.00 4.71
N ARG A 390 8.18 -26.09 3.37
CA ARG A 390 9.47 -26.50 2.79
C ARG A 390 10.59 -25.46 2.97
N ASN A 391 10.26 -24.19 3.23
CA ASN A 391 11.22 -23.14 3.55
C ASN A 391 11.38 -22.91 5.07
N GLY A 392 10.77 -23.77 5.92
CA GLY A 392 10.93 -23.75 7.37
C GLY A 392 10.04 -22.73 8.09
N PHE A 393 8.98 -22.23 7.44
CA PHE A 393 7.99 -21.37 8.08
C PHE A 393 6.75 -22.16 8.51
N GLN A 394 6.03 -21.60 9.46
CA GLN A 394 4.72 -22.13 9.85
C GLN A 394 3.68 -21.89 8.74
N LYS A 395 2.59 -22.67 8.79
CA LYS A 395 1.43 -22.45 7.91
C LYS A 395 0.81 -21.08 8.12
N ILE A 396 0.11 -20.58 7.10
CA ILE A 396 -0.74 -19.40 7.26
C ILE A 396 -1.79 -19.70 8.31
N ILE A 397 -1.75 -18.92 9.35
CA ILE A 397 -2.72 -18.92 10.42
C ILE A 397 -3.52 -17.64 10.47
N PHE A 398 -3.20 -16.67 9.62
CA PHE A 398 -3.80 -15.35 9.62
C PHE A 398 -3.98 -14.76 8.22
N GLY A 399 -5.16 -14.23 7.98
CA GLY A 399 -5.48 -13.46 6.81
C GLY A 399 -6.74 -12.63 7.06
N TYR A 400 -6.90 -11.56 6.32
CA TYR A 400 -8.09 -10.73 6.35
C TYR A 400 -8.34 -10.13 4.98
N GLY A 401 -9.54 -9.67 4.74
CA GLY A 401 -9.85 -9.06 3.46
C GLY A 401 -11.33 -8.78 3.32
N HIS A 402 -11.73 -8.53 2.10
CA HIS A 402 -13.11 -8.20 1.79
C HIS A 402 -13.53 -8.77 0.44
N ILE A 403 -14.83 -8.91 0.25
CA ILE A 403 -15.40 -9.37 -1.00
C ILE A 403 -15.32 -8.23 -2.02
N ASN A 404 -14.75 -8.50 -3.20
CA ASN A 404 -14.59 -7.52 -4.26
C ASN A 404 -15.33 -7.98 -5.53
N PHE A 405 -16.49 -7.40 -5.78
CA PHE A 405 -17.33 -7.79 -6.91
C PHE A 405 -16.93 -7.14 -8.22
N ARG A 406 -16.44 -5.90 -8.20
CA ARG A 406 -16.18 -5.13 -9.43
C ARG A 406 -14.86 -5.45 -10.09
N ARG A 407 -13.86 -5.94 -9.33
CA ARG A 407 -12.50 -6.18 -9.83
C ARG A 407 -12.20 -7.63 -10.21
N GLY A 408 -13.18 -8.49 -10.23
CA GLY A 408 -12.97 -9.88 -10.61
C GLY A 408 -13.83 -10.88 -9.87
N MET A 409 -14.89 -10.40 -9.20
CA MET A 409 -15.85 -11.24 -8.45
C MET A 409 -15.12 -12.27 -7.59
N GLY A 410 -14.55 -11.84 -6.49
CA GLY A 410 -13.80 -12.72 -5.63
C GLY A 410 -13.60 -12.17 -4.21
N LEU A 411 -12.94 -12.97 -3.40
CA LEU A 411 -12.46 -12.56 -2.10
C LEU A 411 -11.02 -12.03 -2.25
N LEU A 412 -10.79 -10.81 -1.81
CA LEU A 412 -9.46 -10.24 -1.70
C LEU A 412 -8.92 -10.56 -0.31
N LEU A 413 -7.83 -11.31 -0.25
CA LEU A 413 -7.18 -11.67 1.02
C LEU A 413 -5.80 -11.03 1.15
N HIS A 414 -5.57 -10.40 2.28
CA HIS A 414 -4.27 -9.92 2.72
C HIS A 414 -3.60 -10.99 3.58
N LEU A 415 -2.86 -11.85 2.92
CA LEU A 415 -2.15 -12.95 3.58
C LEU A 415 -0.79 -12.51 4.10
N ARG A 416 -0.27 -13.18 5.13
CA ARG A 416 1.01 -12.85 5.77
C ARG A 416 1.91 -14.07 5.88
N LEU A 417 3.22 -13.83 5.71
CA LEU A 417 4.25 -14.83 6.02
C LEU A 417 4.60 -14.73 7.51
N PRO A 418 4.43 -15.80 8.30
CA PRO A 418 4.83 -15.81 9.71
C PRO A 418 6.36 -15.93 9.82
N VAL A 419 7.05 -14.81 9.98
CA VAL A 419 8.51 -14.74 10.05
C VAL A 419 8.94 -14.73 11.52
N PRO A 420 9.79 -15.65 11.98
CA PRO A 420 10.39 -15.59 13.32
C PRO A 420 11.13 -14.25 13.52
N ILE A 421 10.95 -13.62 14.68
CA ILE A 421 11.52 -12.29 14.95
C ILE A 421 13.05 -12.31 14.86
N ASP A 422 13.67 -13.39 15.34
CA ASP A 422 15.12 -13.57 15.31
C ASP A 422 15.71 -13.58 13.88
N TYR A 423 14.90 -13.91 12.85
CA TYR A 423 15.33 -13.82 11.43
C TYR A 423 15.64 -12.40 10.98
N LEU A 424 15.13 -11.40 11.68
CA LEU A 424 15.35 -9.98 11.38
C LEU A 424 16.52 -9.37 12.17
N TYR A 425 17.16 -10.12 13.06
CA TYR A 425 18.32 -9.64 13.79
C TYR A 425 19.56 -9.60 12.90
N LYS A 426 20.46 -8.66 13.19
CA LYS A 426 21.67 -8.42 12.36
C LYS A 426 22.58 -9.65 12.28
N GLU A 427 22.64 -10.45 13.32
CA GLU A 427 23.40 -11.70 13.39
C GLU A 427 22.84 -12.80 12.47
N ASN A 428 21.55 -12.75 12.13
CA ASN A 428 20.84 -13.77 11.33
C ASN A 428 20.60 -13.30 9.88
N ARG A 429 21.51 -12.52 9.31
CA ARG A 429 21.32 -11.95 7.96
C ARG A 429 21.10 -12.99 6.87
N GLU A 430 21.64 -14.20 7.01
CA GLU A 430 21.39 -15.31 6.09
C GLU A 430 19.92 -15.72 6.07
N LYS A 431 19.19 -15.55 7.18
CA LYS A 431 17.76 -15.85 7.28
C LYS A 431 16.90 -14.92 6.42
N ILE A 432 17.34 -13.69 6.20
CA ILE A 432 16.67 -12.74 5.29
C ILE A 432 16.61 -13.32 3.87
N HIS A 433 17.63 -14.07 3.46
CA HIS A 433 17.61 -14.75 2.15
C HIS A 433 16.43 -15.73 2.04
N ILE A 434 16.15 -16.49 3.10
CA ILE A 434 15.05 -17.46 3.13
C ILE A 434 13.71 -16.73 3.03
N ILE A 435 13.53 -15.61 3.74
CA ILE A 435 12.32 -14.77 3.65
C ILE A 435 12.12 -14.32 2.19
N CYS A 436 13.14 -13.71 1.60
CA CYS A 436 13.06 -13.15 0.25
C CYS A 436 12.78 -14.25 -0.81
N LYS A 437 13.42 -15.41 -0.66
CA LYS A 437 13.19 -16.57 -1.52
C LYS A 437 11.75 -17.06 -1.40
N THR A 438 11.24 -17.21 -0.18
CA THR A 438 9.87 -17.68 0.06
C THR A 438 8.84 -16.74 -0.54
N VAL A 439 9.00 -15.42 -0.33
CA VAL A 439 8.13 -14.41 -0.93
C VAL A 439 8.14 -14.50 -2.46
N TYR A 440 9.31 -14.64 -3.08
CA TYR A 440 9.42 -14.79 -4.53
C TYR A 440 8.68 -16.04 -5.02
N GLU A 441 8.92 -17.19 -4.38
CA GLU A 441 8.28 -18.45 -4.73
C GLU A 441 6.75 -18.37 -4.66
N VAL A 442 6.21 -17.74 -3.60
CA VAL A 442 4.77 -17.53 -3.47
C VAL A 442 4.25 -16.66 -4.62
N ILE A 443 4.87 -15.50 -4.89
CA ILE A 443 4.42 -14.58 -5.95
C ILE A 443 4.43 -15.30 -7.32
N ILE A 444 5.48 -16.02 -7.64
CA ILE A 444 5.59 -16.72 -8.93
C ILE A 444 4.61 -17.89 -9.03
N THR A 445 4.36 -18.61 -7.94
CA THR A 445 3.35 -19.67 -7.89
C THR A 445 1.95 -19.09 -8.10
N LEU A 446 1.59 -18.01 -7.40
CA LEU A 446 0.30 -17.32 -7.59
C LEU A 446 0.12 -16.86 -9.04
N LYS A 447 1.17 -16.31 -9.65
CA LYS A 447 1.14 -15.85 -11.05
C LYS A 447 1.00 -17.01 -12.03
N ASN A 448 1.83 -18.05 -11.93
CA ASN A 448 1.97 -19.08 -12.96
C ASN A 448 0.93 -20.19 -12.83
N GLN A 449 0.56 -20.58 -11.62
CA GLN A 449 -0.40 -21.69 -11.41
C GLN A 449 -1.85 -21.17 -11.34
N PHE A 450 -2.06 -20.00 -10.74
CA PHE A 450 -3.41 -19.49 -10.47
C PHE A 450 -3.77 -18.24 -11.29
N ASN A 451 -2.86 -17.75 -12.14
CA ASN A 451 -3.03 -16.51 -12.92
C ASN A 451 -3.41 -15.29 -12.04
N ILE A 452 -2.97 -15.31 -10.78
CA ILE A 452 -3.18 -14.20 -9.86
C ILE A 452 -2.09 -13.17 -10.11
N LYS A 453 -2.51 -11.96 -10.50
CA LYS A 453 -1.59 -10.82 -10.62
C LYS A 453 -1.22 -10.32 -9.24
N HIS A 454 0.06 -10.16 -9.00
CA HIS A 454 0.54 -9.44 -7.83
C HIS A 454 0.08 -7.98 -7.96
N LYS A 455 -1.04 -7.69 -7.35
CA LYS A 455 -1.63 -6.38 -7.39
C LYS A 455 -2.00 -5.96 -6.00
N ALA A 456 -1.40 -4.91 -5.59
CA ALA A 456 -1.69 -4.37 -4.32
C ALA A 456 -2.88 -3.41 -4.39
N GLU A 457 -3.86 -3.63 -3.56
CA GLU A 457 -4.69 -2.57 -3.03
C GLU A 457 -3.83 -1.56 -2.26
N HIS A 458 -2.73 -2.06 -1.67
CA HIS A 458 -1.79 -1.30 -0.86
C HIS A 458 -0.60 -0.73 -1.65
N SER A 459 -0.64 -0.67 -2.96
CA SER A 459 0.48 -0.39 -3.86
C SER A 459 1.41 -1.59 -4.10
N PRO A 460 1.82 -1.87 -5.35
CA PRO A 460 2.82 -2.90 -5.63
C PRO A 460 4.22 -2.51 -5.13
N GLY A 461 4.44 -1.27 -4.69
CA GLY A 461 5.73 -0.78 -4.25
C GLY A 461 6.85 -1.06 -5.24
N PRO A 462 8.03 -1.42 -4.75
CA PRO A 462 9.15 -1.82 -5.60
C PRO A 462 8.97 -3.18 -6.30
N PHE A 463 8.08 -4.05 -5.81
CA PHE A 463 7.91 -5.42 -6.35
C PHE A 463 7.59 -5.44 -7.83
N LYS A 464 6.71 -4.54 -8.29
CA LYS A 464 6.38 -4.44 -9.71
C LYS A 464 7.61 -4.10 -10.57
N ILE A 465 8.49 -3.26 -10.05
CA ILE A 465 9.76 -2.92 -10.72
C ILE A 465 10.70 -4.13 -10.74
N TRP A 466 10.76 -4.90 -9.64
CA TRP A 466 11.66 -6.04 -9.58
C TRP A 466 11.20 -7.25 -10.41
N LEU A 467 9.88 -7.38 -10.61
CA LEU A 467 9.27 -8.57 -11.24
C LEU A 467 8.86 -8.36 -12.70
N GLU A 468 8.63 -7.12 -13.15
CA GLU A 468 8.04 -6.83 -14.46
C GLU A 468 8.99 -6.00 -15.34
N PRO A 469 9.72 -6.63 -16.31
CA PRO A 469 10.60 -5.92 -17.24
C PRO A 469 9.89 -4.83 -18.05
N GLU A 470 8.66 -5.10 -18.50
CA GLU A 470 7.84 -4.17 -19.28
C GLU A 470 7.52 -2.90 -18.48
N PHE A 471 7.31 -3.04 -17.17
CA PHE A 471 7.07 -1.89 -16.31
C PHE A 471 8.34 -1.06 -16.09
N ARG A 472 9.50 -1.70 -15.99
CA ARG A 472 10.79 -1.01 -15.93
C ARG A 472 11.07 -0.22 -17.21
N GLU A 473 10.77 -0.80 -18.37
CA GLU A 473 10.90 -0.13 -19.65
C GLU A 473 9.93 1.06 -19.75
N LEU A 474 8.67 0.88 -19.37
CA LEU A 474 7.70 1.97 -19.32
C LEU A 474 8.21 3.14 -18.45
N LEU A 475 8.71 2.87 -17.25
CA LEU A 475 9.23 3.91 -16.36
C LEU A 475 10.42 4.65 -16.97
N ARG A 476 11.35 3.94 -17.63
CA ARG A 476 12.49 4.55 -18.34
C ARG A 476 12.00 5.48 -19.45
N LYS A 477 11.17 4.97 -20.35
CA LYS A 477 10.61 5.72 -21.46
C LYS A 477 9.84 6.96 -21.01
N GLU A 478 9.01 6.83 -19.99
CA GLU A 478 8.23 7.95 -19.45
C GLU A 478 9.12 8.97 -18.73
N LYS A 479 10.19 8.53 -18.05
CA LYS A 479 11.19 9.43 -17.45
C LYS A 479 11.90 10.24 -18.54
N ASP A 480 12.35 9.61 -19.61
CA ASP A 480 13.06 10.27 -20.71
C ASP A 480 12.18 11.32 -21.39
N GLN A 481 10.86 11.07 -21.48
CA GLN A 481 9.87 12.03 -21.97
C GLN A 481 9.45 13.09 -20.93
N GLY A 482 10.01 13.06 -19.72
CA GLY A 482 9.65 13.96 -18.63
C GLY A 482 8.28 13.69 -17.99
N LYS A 483 7.70 12.53 -18.22
CA LYS A 483 6.36 12.12 -17.74
C LYS A 483 6.40 11.20 -16.50
N ALA A 484 7.56 10.79 -16.03
CA ALA A 484 7.77 10.08 -14.79
C ALA A 484 8.88 10.70 -13.96
N PHE A 485 8.80 10.52 -12.63
CA PHE A 485 9.87 10.92 -11.71
C PHE A 485 11.06 9.98 -11.78
N SER A 486 12.26 10.47 -11.40
CA SER A 486 13.41 9.61 -11.14
C SER A 486 13.09 8.66 -10.00
N ASN A 487 13.11 7.35 -10.27
CA ASN A 487 12.61 6.33 -9.37
C ASN A 487 13.75 5.60 -8.65
N PRO A 488 13.78 5.57 -7.29
CA PRO A 488 14.85 4.93 -6.52
C PRO A 488 14.89 3.41 -6.71
N HIS A 489 13.73 2.77 -6.84
CA HIS A 489 13.64 1.31 -6.97
C HIS A 489 14.19 0.85 -8.33
N LEU A 490 13.92 1.64 -9.38
CA LEU A 490 14.48 1.39 -10.70
C LEU A 490 16.00 1.61 -10.71
N ALA A 491 16.49 2.64 -10.04
CA ALA A 491 17.92 2.93 -9.92
C ALA A 491 18.69 1.81 -9.20
N ILE A 492 18.13 1.29 -8.10
CA ILE A 492 18.69 0.16 -7.35
C ILE A 492 18.71 -1.09 -8.24
N PHE A 493 17.60 -1.44 -8.86
CA PHE A 493 17.51 -2.64 -9.70
C PHE A 493 18.48 -2.56 -10.89
N ARG A 494 18.56 -1.42 -11.55
CA ARG A 494 19.51 -1.15 -12.63
C ARG A 494 20.96 -1.35 -12.19
N GLU A 495 21.32 -0.87 -11.00
CA GLU A 495 22.68 -1.01 -10.48
C GLU A 495 23.02 -2.46 -10.13
N LEU A 496 22.08 -3.23 -9.61
CA LEU A 496 22.24 -4.67 -9.38
C LEU A 496 22.43 -5.43 -10.70
N LEU A 497 21.65 -5.08 -11.72
CA LEU A 497 21.77 -5.66 -13.06
C LEU A 497 23.14 -5.36 -13.69
N LEU A 498 23.59 -4.11 -13.65
CA LEU A 498 24.91 -3.71 -14.11
C LEU A 498 26.04 -4.43 -13.38
N ASN A 499 25.91 -4.62 -12.08
CA ASN A 499 26.93 -5.31 -11.30
C ASN A 499 27.00 -6.82 -11.64
N LYS A 500 25.85 -7.43 -11.89
CA LYS A 500 25.75 -8.87 -12.23
C LYS A 500 26.30 -9.17 -13.62
N PHE A 501 25.98 -8.34 -14.61
CA PHE A 501 26.33 -8.53 -16.03
C PHE A 501 27.37 -7.51 -16.52
N LYS A 502 28.31 -7.15 -15.65
CA LYS A 502 29.32 -6.10 -15.91
C LYS A 502 30.09 -6.29 -17.21
N ASN A 503 30.38 -7.52 -17.58
CA ASN A 503 31.16 -7.84 -18.78
C ASN A 503 30.32 -7.89 -20.07
N ASP A 504 28.99 -7.96 -19.94
CA ASP A 504 28.05 -8.17 -21.05
C ASP A 504 27.33 -6.86 -21.44
N ILE A 505 27.56 -5.78 -20.69
CA ILE A 505 26.88 -4.48 -20.86
C ILE A 505 27.92 -3.43 -21.23
N SER A 506 27.88 -3.00 -22.48
CA SER A 506 28.70 -1.89 -23.01
C SER A 506 27.87 -0.63 -23.29
N SER A 507 26.54 -0.79 -23.40
CA SER A 507 25.60 0.27 -23.75
C SER A 507 24.28 0.16 -22.99
N GLU A 508 23.48 1.23 -23.03
CA GLU A 508 22.10 1.20 -22.48
C GLU A 508 21.19 0.24 -23.28
N GLN A 509 21.49 0.01 -24.56
CA GLN A 509 20.78 -0.96 -25.40
C GLN A 509 21.05 -2.40 -24.92
N ASP A 510 22.30 -2.72 -24.56
CA ASP A 510 22.66 -4.03 -23.99
C ASP A 510 21.96 -4.26 -22.66
N LEU A 511 21.93 -3.23 -21.79
CA LEU A 511 21.22 -3.28 -20.52
C LEU A 511 19.75 -3.60 -20.71
N ASN A 512 19.08 -2.92 -21.64
CA ASN A 512 17.66 -3.13 -21.92
C ASN A 512 17.40 -4.53 -22.50
N ARG A 513 18.26 -5.00 -23.41
CA ARG A 513 18.17 -6.34 -23.99
C ARG A 513 18.32 -7.45 -22.92
N ILE A 514 19.29 -7.31 -22.03
CA ILE A 514 19.51 -8.25 -20.92
C ILE A 514 18.33 -8.23 -19.97
N ASP A 515 17.84 -7.04 -19.59
CA ASP A 515 16.72 -6.88 -18.69
C ASP A 515 15.43 -7.55 -19.20
N GLN A 516 15.14 -7.43 -20.50
CA GLN A 516 13.97 -8.05 -21.12
C GLN A 516 14.06 -9.58 -21.25
N ASN A 517 15.27 -10.12 -21.35
CA ASN A 517 15.51 -11.55 -21.60
C ASN A 517 16.12 -12.26 -20.39
N LEU A 518 15.98 -11.75 -19.19
CA LEU A 518 16.52 -12.35 -17.98
C LEU A 518 15.98 -13.77 -17.76
N PRO A 519 16.85 -14.80 -17.63
CA PRO A 519 16.43 -16.11 -17.18
C PRO A 519 15.74 -16.07 -15.82
N LEU A 520 14.77 -16.96 -15.57
CA LEU A 520 14.01 -17.01 -14.32
C LEU A 520 14.91 -17.10 -13.07
N GLU A 521 15.99 -17.87 -13.15
CA GLU A 521 16.96 -18.00 -12.07
C GLU A 521 17.66 -16.67 -11.76
N ASP A 522 17.98 -15.90 -12.78
CA ASP A 522 18.61 -14.58 -12.61
C ASP A 522 17.61 -13.53 -12.12
N GLN A 523 16.36 -13.59 -12.57
CA GLN A 523 15.28 -12.78 -12.02
C GLN A 523 15.10 -13.04 -10.52
N GLN A 524 15.08 -14.31 -10.10
CA GLN A 524 15.00 -14.69 -8.70
C GLN A 524 16.18 -14.13 -7.89
N LYS A 525 17.41 -14.32 -8.38
CA LYS A 525 18.61 -13.80 -7.71
C LYS A 525 18.56 -12.28 -7.55
N LEU A 526 18.20 -11.54 -8.61
CA LEU A 526 18.10 -10.08 -8.58
C LEU A 526 16.98 -9.59 -7.67
N PHE A 527 15.82 -10.27 -7.69
CA PHE A 527 14.72 -9.96 -6.77
C PHE A 527 15.15 -10.11 -5.30
N ILE A 528 15.79 -11.25 -4.98
CA ILE A 528 16.27 -11.50 -3.62
C ILE A 528 17.30 -10.44 -3.19
N GLU A 529 18.25 -10.10 -4.04
CA GLU A 529 19.26 -9.09 -3.74
C GLU A 529 18.62 -7.70 -3.59
N ALA A 530 17.67 -7.32 -4.45
CA ALA A 530 16.94 -6.08 -4.32
C ALA A 530 16.17 -6.02 -3.00
N MET A 531 15.44 -7.08 -2.65
CA MET A 531 14.66 -7.14 -1.43
C MET A 531 15.52 -7.06 -0.15
N LYS A 532 16.68 -7.71 -0.13
CA LYS A 532 17.64 -7.64 0.99
C LYS A 532 18.13 -6.20 1.29
N ILE A 533 18.16 -5.34 0.28
CA ILE A 533 18.54 -3.93 0.45
C ILE A 533 17.49 -3.17 1.26
N TYR A 534 16.24 -3.60 1.22
CA TYR A 534 15.11 -2.95 1.89
C TYR A 534 14.81 -3.55 3.27
N ILE A 535 15.09 -4.84 3.47
CA ILE A 535 14.93 -5.49 4.77
C ILE A 535 16.21 -5.27 5.58
N SER A 536 16.12 -4.59 6.67
CA SER A 536 17.31 -4.28 7.49
C SER A 536 16.95 -4.16 8.95
#